data_bca3428a0071362be2767b5660f31192
#
_entry.id   bca3428a0071362be2767b5660f31192
#
_cell.length_a   1.000
_cell.length_b   1.000
_cell.length_c   1.000
_cell.angle_alpha   90.00
_cell.angle_beta   90.00
_cell.angle_gamma   90.00
#
_symmetry.space_group_name_H-M   'P 1'
#
loop_
_entity.id
_entity.type
_entity.pdbx_description
1 polymer ?
#
loop_
_entity_poly.entity_id
_entity_poly.type
_entity_poly.pdbx_seq_one_letter_code
_entity_poly.pdbx_strand_id
1 'polypeptide(L)'
;MNLVLITIGFLLILTGIVGSFIPIIPGPIAGWLGLFVVYQSSFLNLDYFFLGTTFIIAISVFILDYIIPSIGAKKFGGTKSGVIGSTLGTIIGIIFLGPIGIIIGAFLGAFVGELSKNRSNKRIALKAAIGTLIGYLGGIILKLSIAIVFSIKFLKIILNNWSEIL
;
A
#
# COMPACT_ATOMS: atom_id res chain seq x y z
N MET A 1 29.52 -8.38 -1.30
CA MET A 1 28.64 -7.47 -0.50
C MET A 1 27.51 -6.91 -1.34
N ASN A 2 27.76 -6.45 -2.56
CA ASN A 2 26.74 -5.87 -3.44
C ASN A 2 25.55 -6.79 -3.74
N LEU A 3 25.79 -8.07 -4.03
CA LEU A 3 24.69 -9.04 -4.29
C LEU A 3 23.73 -9.19 -3.11
N VAL A 4 24.25 -9.14 -1.87
CA VAL A 4 23.41 -9.20 -0.67
C VAL A 4 22.52 -7.96 -0.57
N LEU A 5 23.08 -6.77 -0.80
CA LEU A 5 22.32 -5.51 -0.79
C LEU A 5 21.25 -5.48 -1.87
N ILE A 6 21.58 -5.96 -3.08
CA ILE A 6 20.63 -6.07 -4.18
C ILE A 6 19.49 -7.03 -3.83
N THR A 7 19.82 -8.21 -3.27
CA THR A 7 18.80 -9.21 -2.87
C THR A 7 17.87 -8.66 -1.79
N ILE A 8 18.42 -8.02 -0.75
CA ILE A 8 17.63 -7.39 0.30
C ILE A 8 16.77 -6.26 -0.30
N GLY A 9 17.36 -5.41 -1.13
CA GLY A 9 16.64 -4.34 -1.81
C GLY A 9 15.48 -4.86 -2.66
N PHE A 10 15.70 -5.94 -3.42
CA PHE A 10 14.68 -6.60 -4.21
C PHE A 10 13.52 -7.14 -3.36
N LEU A 11 13.83 -7.82 -2.26
CA LEU A 11 12.82 -8.35 -1.34
C LEU A 11 11.99 -7.21 -0.72
N LEU A 12 12.62 -6.08 -0.38
CA LEU A 12 11.93 -4.91 0.13
C LEU A 12 11.04 -4.24 -0.94
N ILE A 13 11.48 -4.18 -2.19
CA ILE A 13 10.66 -3.71 -3.31
C ILE A 13 9.42 -4.61 -3.50
N LEU A 14 9.60 -5.93 -3.49
CA LEU A 14 8.48 -6.88 -3.54
C LEU A 14 7.52 -6.69 -2.35
N THR A 15 8.06 -6.52 -1.15
CA THR A 15 7.27 -6.21 0.05
C THR A 15 6.49 -4.89 -0.14
N GLY A 16 7.08 -3.91 -0.80
CA GLY A 16 6.42 -2.65 -1.16
C GLY A 16 5.21 -2.84 -2.07
N ILE A 17 5.33 -3.69 -3.09
CA ILE A 17 4.23 -4.03 -4.01
C ILE A 17 3.12 -4.77 -3.25
N VAL A 18 3.47 -5.85 -2.53
CA VAL A 18 2.52 -6.66 -1.75
C VAL A 18 1.84 -5.81 -0.67
N GLY A 19 2.61 -4.97 0.02
CA GLY A 19 2.12 -4.04 1.04
C GLY A 19 1.16 -2.97 0.51
N SER A 20 1.15 -2.73 -0.82
CA SER A 20 0.17 -1.82 -1.40
C SER A 20 -1.26 -2.37 -1.31
N PHE A 21 -1.43 -3.69 -1.25
CA PHE A 21 -2.72 -4.36 -1.11
C PHE A 21 -3.11 -4.61 0.35
N ILE A 22 -2.13 -4.76 1.23
CA ILE A 22 -2.35 -5.11 2.63
C ILE A 22 -2.27 -3.84 3.48
N PRO A 23 -3.34 -3.43 4.19
CA PRO A 23 -3.37 -2.14 4.89
C PRO A 23 -2.43 -2.04 6.10
N ILE A 24 -1.90 -3.16 6.59
CA ILE A 24 -0.97 -3.19 7.74
C ILE A 24 0.47 -2.92 7.29
N ILE A 25 0.83 -3.33 6.07
CA ILE A 25 2.21 -3.20 5.57
C ILE A 25 2.38 -1.82 4.93
N PRO A 26 3.35 -1.01 5.40
CA PRO A 26 3.60 0.30 4.81
C PRO A 26 4.36 0.16 3.47
N GLY A 27 3.62 -0.25 2.40
CA GLY A 27 4.17 -0.55 1.07
C GLY A 27 5.14 0.49 0.52
N PRO A 28 4.78 1.80 0.46
CA PRO A 28 5.68 2.84 -0.04
C PRO A 28 6.97 2.99 0.76
N ILE A 29 6.91 2.82 2.09
CA ILE A 29 8.09 2.89 2.96
C ILE A 29 8.99 1.67 2.72
N ALA A 30 8.42 0.46 2.61
CA ALA A 30 9.18 -0.74 2.30
C ALA A 30 9.86 -0.64 0.93
N GLY A 31 9.16 -0.14 -0.09
CA GLY A 31 9.73 0.12 -1.41
C GLY A 31 10.86 1.16 -1.39
N TRP A 32 10.70 2.24 -0.61
CA TRP A 32 11.75 3.22 -0.42
C TRP A 32 12.98 2.64 0.29
N LEU A 33 12.78 1.82 1.33
CA LEU A 33 13.88 1.12 2.00
C LEU A 33 14.64 0.21 1.03
N GLY A 34 13.94 -0.43 0.08
CA GLY A 34 14.57 -1.21 -0.98
C GLY A 34 15.51 -0.38 -1.85
N LEU A 35 15.09 0.83 -2.25
CA LEU A 35 15.96 1.79 -2.95
C LEU A 35 17.12 2.24 -2.08
N PHE A 36 16.86 2.61 -0.83
CA PHE A 36 17.89 3.07 0.10
C PHE A 36 18.99 2.01 0.30
N VAL A 37 18.62 0.75 0.46
CA VAL A 37 19.57 -0.37 0.63
C VAL A 37 20.43 -0.56 -0.60
N VAL A 38 19.88 -0.50 -1.81
CA VAL A 38 20.68 -0.66 -3.03
C VAL A 38 21.64 0.50 -3.26
N TYR A 39 21.29 1.71 -2.81
CA TYR A 39 22.20 2.86 -2.86
C TYR A 39 23.40 2.76 -1.91
N GLN A 40 23.42 1.78 -1.00
CA GLN A 40 24.59 1.47 -0.16
C GLN A 40 25.63 0.58 -0.88
N SER A 41 25.36 0.15 -2.11
CA SER A 41 26.30 -0.66 -2.88
C SER A 41 27.48 0.16 -3.36
N SER A 42 28.65 -0.46 -3.49
CA SER A 42 29.91 0.21 -3.82
C SER A 42 29.99 0.79 -5.23
N PHE A 43 29.08 0.37 -6.12
CA PHE A 43 29.01 0.86 -7.50
C PHE A 43 28.08 2.08 -7.67
N LEU A 44 27.44 2.57 -6.61
CA LEU A 44 26.56 3.73 -6.67
C LEU A 44 27.09 4.87 -5.81
N ASN A 45 26.97 6.08 -6.33
CA ASN A 45 27.10 7.28 -5.51
C ASN A 45 25.78 7.59 -4.82
N LEU A 46 25.83 7.92 -3.52
CA LEU A 46 24.66 8.30 -2.75
C LEU A 46 24.06 9.61 -3.28
N ASP A 47 22.90 9.51 -3.88
CA ASP A 47 22.10 10.67 -4.29
C ASP A 47 21.15 11.06 -3.13
N TYR A 48 21.63 11.90 -2.23
CA TYR A 48 20.88 12.37 -1.07
C TYR A 48 19.61 13.14 -1.45
N PHE A 49 19.64 13.88 -2.58
CA PHE A 49 18.48 14.63 -3.04
C PHE A 49 17.38 13.69 -3.52
N PHE A 50 17.72 12.70 -4.32
CA PHE A 50 16.78 11.67 -4.79
C PHE A 50 16.20 10.85 -3.63
N LEU A 51 17.06 10.38 -2.73
CA LEU A 51 16.62 9.60 -1.56
C LEU A 51 15.74 10.42 -0.61
N GLY A 52 16.09 11.70 -0.38
CA GLY A 52 15.29 12.59 0.46
C GLY A 52 13.93 12.90 -0.13
N THR A 53 13.86 13.23 -1.42
CA THR A 53 12.59 13.53 -2.10
C THR A 53 11.68 12.30 -2.18
N THR A 54 12.23 11.13 -2.51
CA THR A 54 11.45 9.88 -2.56
C THR A 54 11.01 9.42 -1.17
N PHE A 55 11.77 9.71 -0.10
CA PHE A 55 11.36 9.49 1.28
C PHE A 55 10.14 10.33 1.67
N ILE A 56 10.18 11.63 1.35
CA ILE A 56 9.05 12.52 1.60
C ILE A 56 7.80 12.02 0.88
N ILE A 57 7.95 11.59 -0.38
CA ILE A 57 6.84 11.00 -1.14
C ILE A 57 6.31 9.74 -0.47
N ALA A 58 7.18 8.81 -0.05
CA ALA A 58 6.79 7.57 0.60
C ALA A 58 6.02 7.81 1.91
N ILE A 59 6.49 8.77 2.74
CA ILE A 59 5.79 9.16 3.98
C ILE A 59 4.46 9.83 3.68
N SER A 60 4.42 10.74 2.70
CA SER A 60 3.17 11.42 2.31
C SER A 60 2.11 10.43 1.87
N VAL A 61 2.47 9.44 1.05
CA VAL A 61 1.54 8.40 0.60
C VAL A 61 1.13 7.49 1.75
N PHE A 62 2.04 7.18 2.67
CA PHE A 62 1.72 6.42 3.88
C PHE A 62 0.67 7.14 4.75
N ILE A 63 0.81 8.45 4.95
CA ILE A 63 -0.17 9.26 5.69
C ILE A 63 -1.51 9.29 4.94
N LEU A 64 -1.50 9.48 3.62
CA LEU A 64 -2.71 9.51 2.79
C LEU A 64 -3.46 8.19 2.81
N ASP A 65 -2.76 7.05 2.97
CA ASP A 65 -3.39 5.72 3.06
C ASP A 65 -4.39 5.59 4.23
N TYR A 66 -4.18 6.34 5.32
CA TYR A 66 -5.13 6.41 6.44
C TYR A 66 -6.25 7.43 6.22
N ILE A 67 -5.97 8.48 5.46
CA ILE A 67 -6.89 9.61 5.26
C ILE A 67 -7.92 9.29 4.17
N ILE A 68 -7.48 8.74 3.04
CA ILE A 68 -8.32 8.51 1.85
C ILE A 68 -9.52 7.60 2.13
N PRO A 69 -9.38 6.42 2.79
CA PRO A 69 -10.53 5.57 3.13
C PRO A 69 -11.53 6.29 4.05
N SER A 70 -11.03 7.09 4.99
CA SER A 70 -11.87 7.85 5.92
C SER A 70 -12.66 8.96 5.21
N ILE A 71 -12.05 9.65 4.23
CA ILE A 71 -12.73 10.66 3.41
C ILE A 71 -13.79 9.98 2.54
N GLY A 72 -13.43 8.85 1.87
CA GLY A 72 -14.37 8.07 1.07
C GLY A 72 -15.58 7.63 1.89
N ALA A 73 -15.35 7.03 3.06
CA ALA A 73 -16.42 6.64 3.97
C ALA A 73 -17.32 7.83 4.34
N LYS A 74 -16.75 8.93 4.84
CA LYS A 74 -17.51 10.11 5.27
C LYS A 74 -18.38 10.70 4.16
N LYS A 75 -17.88 10.79 2.94
CA LYS A 75 -18.61 11.36 1.79
C LYS A 75 -19.92 10.60 1.49
N PHE A 76 -19.99 9.32 1.83
CA PHE A 76 -21.16 8.47 1.62
C PHE A 76 -21.91 8.12 2.92
N GLY A 77 -21.65 8.87 4.00
CA GLY A 77 -22.30 8.65 5.30
C GLY A 77 -21.75 7.49 6.10
N GLY A 78 -20.54 7.04 5.76
CA GLY A 78 -19.84 5.95 6.45
C GLY A 78 -19.17 6.40 7.76
N THR A 79 -18.86 5.41 8.58
CA THR A 79 -18.28 5.59 9.91
C THR A 79 -16.87 4.99 10.02
N LYS A 80 -16.16 5.30 11.09
CA LYS A 80 -14.88 4.64 11.41
C LYS A 80 -15.02 3.11 11.51
N SER A 81 -16.20 2.62 11.94
CA SER A 81 -16.47 1.18 12.04
C SER A 81 -16.49 0.51 10.67
N GLY A 82 -16.99 1.20 9.63
CA GLY A 82 -16.90 0.72 8.24
C GLY A 82 -15.46 0.63 7.76
N VAL A 83 -14.62 1.65 8.05
CA VAL A 83 -13.20 1.63 7.69
C VAL A 83 -12.45 0.50 8.39
N ILE A 84 -12.64 0.33 9.71
CA ILE A 84 -12.03 -0.77 10.47
C ILE A 84 -12.52 -2.12 9.95
N GLY A 85 -13.82 -2.26 9.72
CA GLY A 85 -14.43 -3.47 9.17
C GLY A 85 -13.85 -3.81 7.79
N SER A 86 -13.68 -2.82 6.91
CA SER A 86 -13.02 -2.99 5.61
C SER A 86 -11.60 -3.54 5.75
N THR A 87 -10.80 -2.97 6.65
CA THR A 87 -9.43 -3.42 6.90
C THR A 87 -9.39 -4.87 7.40
N LEU A 88 -10.19 -5.21 8.42
CA LEU A 88 -10.27 -6.57 8.96
C LEU A 88 -10.81 -7.55 7.92
N GLY A 89 -11.86 -7.15 7.19
CA GLY A 89 -12.44 -7.96 6.12
C GLY A 89 -11.44 -8.24 4.99
N THR A 90 -10.59 -7.27 4.64
CA THR A 90 -9.51 -7.48 3.66
C THR A 90 -8.55 -8.57 4.12
N ILE A 91 -8.09 -8.51 5.37
CA ILE A 91 -7.15 -9.50 5.92
C ILE A 91 -7.77 -10.90 5.90
N ILE A 92 -9.00 -11.01 6.39
CA ILE A 92 -9.75 -12.28 6.38
C ILE A 92 -9.94 -12.75 4.92
N GLY A 93 -10.34 -11.84 4.03
CA GLY A 93 -10.57 -12.13 2.62
C GLY A 93 -9.33 -12.68 1.93
N ILE A 94 -8.15 -12.09 2.15
CA ILE A 94 -6.89 -12.59 1.58
C ILE A 94 -6.60 -14.02 2.05
N ILE A 95 -6.80 -14.31 3.33
CA ILE A 95 -6.50 -15.63 3.89
C ILE A 95 -7.42 -16.71 3.28
N PHE A 96 -8.72 -16.43 3.09
CA PHE A 96 -9.69 -17.44 2.64
C PHE A 96 -9.90 -17.47 1.12
N LEU A 97 -9.77 -16.33 0.43
CA LEU A 97 -10.11 -16.18 -0.98
C LEU A 97 -8.93 -15.65 -1.85
N GLY A 98 -7.75 -15.47 -1.25
CA GLY A 98 -6.58 -14.94 -1.93
C GLY A 98 -6.80 -13.50 -2.47
N PRO A 99 -6.23 -13.16 -3.65
CA PRO A 99 -6.29 -11.79 -4.18
C PRO A 99 -7.70 -11.25 -4.39
N ILE A 100 -8.66 -12.10 -4.78
CA ILE A 100 -10.07 -11.71 -4.95
C ILE A 100 -10.69 -11.33 -3.61
N GLY A 101 -10.23 -11.95 -2.53
CA GLY A 101 -10.64 -11.67 -1.16
C GLY A 101 -10.34 -10.25 -0.68
N ILE A 102 -9.39 -9.55 -1.32
CA ILE A 102 -9.11 -8.13 -1.01
C ILE A 102 -10.38 -7.29 -1.21
N ILE A 103 -11.00 -7.41 -2.38
CA ILE A 103 -12.17 -6.59 -2.75
C ILE A 103 -13.41 -7.08 -2.01
N ILE A 104 -13.68 -8.38 -2.04
CA ILE A 104 -14.85 -8.97 -1.38
C ILE A 104 -14.79 -8.77 0.13
N GLY A 105 -13.64 -9.04 0.73
CA GLY A 105 -13.43 -8.87 2.17
C GLY A 105 -13.53 -7.41 2.61
N ALA A 106 -12.93 -6.49 1.85
CA ALA A 106 -13.06 -5.07 2.13
C ALA A 106 -14.51 -4.60 2.11
N PHE A 107 -15.28 -5.02 1.09
CA PHE A 107 -16.68 -4.66 0.97
C PHE A 107 -17.54 -5.26 2.08
N LEU A 108 -17.47 -6.57 2.29
CA LEU A 108 -18.25 -7.25 3.31
C LEU A 108 -17.88 -6.76 4.72
N GLY A 109 -16.60 -6.58 4.98
CA GLY A 109 -16.12 -6.03 6.25
C GLY A 109 -16.61 -4.60 6.49
N ALA A 110 -16.57 -3.73 5.46
CA ALA A 110 -17.15 -2.39 5.56
C ALA A 110 -18.65 -2.44 5.84
N PHE A 111 -19.37 -3.31 5.14
CA PHE A 111 -20.82 -3.45 5.32
C PHE A 111 -21.19 -3.94 6.72
N VAL A 112 -20.52 -4.96 7.23
CA VAL A 112 -20.71 -5.46 8.60
C VAL A 112 -20.34 -4.38 9.63
N GLY A 113 -19.22 -3.69 9.42
CA GLY A 113 -18.78 -2.59 10.27
C GLY A 113 -19.80 -1.43 10.34
N GLU A 114 -20.41 -1.06 9.21
CA GLU A 114 -21.47 -0.05 9.18
C GLU A 114 -22.78 -0.53 9.82
N LEU A 115 -23.17 -1.80 9.60
CA LEU A 115 -24.33 -2.37 10.24
C LEU A 115 -24.22 -2.42 11.78
N SER A 116 -23.01 -2.61 12.30
CA SER A 116 -22.78 -2.61 13.75
C SER A 116 -23.15 -1.27 14.42
N LYS A 117 -23.02 -0.17 13.68
CA LYS A 117 -23.39 1.19 14.15
C LYS A 117 -24.81 1.59 13.74
N ASN A 118 -25.24 1.28 12.53
CA ASN A 118 -26.53 1.68 11.96
C ASN A 118 -27.44 0.47 11.76
N ARG A 119 -27.81 -0.20 12.86
CA ARG A 119 -28.63 -1.43 12.83
C ARG A 119 -30.01 -1.26 12.20
N SER A 120 -30.55 -0.05 12.17
CA SER A 120 -31.93 0.21 11.71
C SER A 120 -32.06 0.43 10.20
N ASN A 121 -31.01 0.76 9.47
CA ASN A 121 -31.12 1.10 8.05
C ASN A 121 -30.03 0.44 7.18
N LYS A 122 -30.32 -0.76 6.69
CA LYS A 122 -29.44 -1.54 5.81
C LYS A 122 -29.03 -0.77 4.54
N ARG A 123 -29.90 0.11 4.01
CA ARG A 123 -29.63 0.87 2.80
C ARG A 123 -28.55 1.95 3.02
N ILE A 124 -28.56 2.58 4.20
CA ILE A 124 -27.53 3.55 4.58
C ILE A 124 -26.20 2.82 4.77
N ALA A 125 -26.22 1.69 5.49
CA ALA A 125 -25.03 0.86 5.70
C ALA A 125 -24.40 0.39 4.37
N LEU A 126 -25.22 -0.04 3.42
CA LEU A 126 -24.74 -0.44 2.08
C LEU A 126 -24.08 0.72 1.32
N LYS A 127 -24.74 1.89 1.32
CA LYS A 127 -24.21 3.09 0.65
C LYS A 127 -22.89 3.53 1.27
N ALA A 128 -22.79 3.50 2.58
CA ALA A 128 -21.59 3.82 3.33
C ALA A 128 -20.47 2.81 3.07
N ALA A 129 -20.79 1.50 3.00
CA ALA A 129 -19.83 0.45 2.67
C ALA A 129 -19.24 0.62 1.27
N ILE A 130 -20.05 1.00 0.28
CA ILE A 130 -19.56 1.32 -1.07
C ILE A 130 -18.59 2.52 -1.02
N GLY A 131 -18.92 3.55 -0.28
CA GLY A 131 -18.04 4.72 -0.11
C GLY A 131 -16.70 4.36 0.53
N THR A 132 -16.72 3.52 1.57
CA THR A 132 -15.51 3.02 2.22
C THR A 132 -14.67 2.18 1.25
N LEU A 133 -15.30 1.32 0.45
CA LEU A 133 -14.63 0.50 -0.55
C LEU A 133 -13.96 1.38 -1.63
N ILE A 134 -14.65 2.40 -2.14
CA ILE A 134 -14.08 3.33 -3.14
C ILE A 134 -12.85 4.03 -2.56
N GLY A 135 -12.94 4.54 -1.32
CA GLY A 135 -11.80 5.16 -0.65
C GLY A 135 -10.64 4.19 -0.45
N TYR A 136 -10.93 2.95 -0.06
CA TYR A 136 -9.95 1.90 0.12
C TYR A 136 -9.22 1.54 -1.19
N LEU A 137 -9.97 1.34 -2.27
CA LEU A 137 -9.39 1.07 -3.59
C LEU A 137 -8.55 2.25 -4.10
N GLY A 138 -8.99 3.48 -3.84
CA GLY A 138 -8.20 4.68 -4.14
C GLY A 138 -6.84 4.69 -3.43
N GLY A 139 -6.81 4.29 -2.15
CA GLY A 139 -5.57 4.12 -1.39
C GLY A 139 -4.65 3.05 -1.99
N ILE A 140 -5.21 1.89 -2.39
CA ILE A 140 -4.43 0.82 -3.05
C ILE A 140 -3.81 1.34 -4.35
N ILE A 141 -4.58 2.00 -5.21
CA ILE A 141 -4.08 2.52 -6.49
C ILE A 141 -2.93 3.52 -6.26
N LEU A 142 -3.08 4.43 -5.30
CA LEU A 142 -2.05 5.40 -4.97
C LEU A 142 -0.75 4.72 -4.52
N LYS A 143 -0.83 3.79 -3.58
CA LYS A 143 0.33 3.04 -3.08
C LYS A 143 1.00 2.22 -4.18
N LEU A 144 0.20 1.51 -4.97
CA LEU A 144 0.69 0.68 -6.06
C LEU A 144 1.42 1.51 -7.12
N SER A 145 0.89 2.70 -7.45
CA SER A 145 1.55 3.61 -8.40
C SER A 145 2.96 3.98 -7.94
N ILE A 146 3.14 4.32 -6.66
CA ILE A 146 4.45 4.65 -6.10
C ILE A 146 5.34 3.40 -6.02
N ALA A 147 4.81 2.25 -5.62
CA ALA A 147 5.56 1.00 -5.59
C ALA A 147 6.08 0.61 -6.98
N ILE A 148 5.28 0.80 -8.03
CA ILE A 148 5.70 0.58 -9.43
C ILE A 148 6.82 1.55 -9.83
N VAL A 149 6.70 2.84 -9.49
CA VAL A 149 7.75 3.82 -9.78
C VAL A 149 9.08 3.43 -9.10
N PHE A 150 9.03 3.03 -7.83
CA PHE A 150 10.22 2.59 -7.11
C PHE A 150 10.80 1.29 -7.70
N SER A 151 9.95 0.36 -8.13
CA SER A 151 10.37 -0.87 -8.80
C SER A 151 11.08 -0.59 -10.12
N ILE A 152 10.53 0.29 -10.94
CA ILE A 152 11.14 0.70 -12.22
C ILE A 152 12.50 1.36 -11.97
N LYS A 153 12.60 2.23 -10.96
CA LYS A 153 13.88 2.86 -10.60
C LYS A 153 14.90 1.83 -10.12
N PHE A 154 14.50 0.91 -9.26
CA PHE A 154 15.34 -0.19 -8.80
C PHE A 154 15.87 -1.02 -9.98
N LEU A 155 14.99 -1.46 -10.88
CA LEU A 155 15.38 -2.24 -12.06
C LEU A 155 16.33 -1.46 -12.96
N LYS A 156 16.08 -0.16 -13.19
CA LYS A 156 16.99 0.68 -13.98
C LYS A 156 18.39 0.78 -13.34
N ILE A 157 18.48 0.90 -12.01
CA ILE A 157 19.75 0.91 -11.31
C ILE A 157 20.51 -0.40 -11.56
N ILE A 158 19.86 -1.54 -11.44
CA ILE A 158 20.48 -2.84 -11.65
C ILE A 158 20.93 -3.02 -13.10
N LEU A 159 20.08 -2.69 -14.08
CA LEU A 159 20.39 -2.84 -15.50
C LEU A 159 21.54 -1.92 -15.95
N ASN A 160 21.58 -0.69 -15.47
CA ASN A 160 22.61 0.26 -15.85
C ASN A 160 24.00 -0.06 -15.27
N ASN A 161 24.05 -0.78 -14.15
CA ASN A 161 25.29 -1.14 -13.47
C ASN A 161 25.57 -2.65 -13.52
N TRP A 162 24.98 -3.36 -14.49
CA TRP A 162 25.07 -4.82 -14.60
C TRP A 162 26.51 -5.31 -14.66
N SER A 163 27.39 -4.59 -15.38
CA SER A 163 28.82 -4.93 -15.54
C SER A 163 29.65 -4.76 -14.25
N GLU A 164 29.14 -3.99 -13.29
CA GLU A 164 29.84 -3.74 -12.01
C GLU A 164 29.33 -4.65 -10.88
N ILE A 165 28.24 -5.37 -11.15
CA ILE A 165 27.61 -6.31 -10.23
C ILE A 165 28.23 -7.71 -10.37
N LEU A 166 28.62 -8.09 -11.58
CA LEU A 166 29.27 -9.38 -11.94
C LEU A 166 30.76 -9.30 -11.76
#